data_3a24ae9570dd0b59a0df2ca98c346b62
#
_entry.id   3a24ae9570dd0b59a0df2ca98c346b62
#
_cell.length_a   1.000
_cell.length_b   1.000
_cell.length_c   1.000
_cell.angle_alpha   90.00
_cell.angle_beta   90.00
_cell.angle_gamma   90.00
#
_symmetry.space_group_name_H-M   'P 1'
#
loop_
_entity.id
_entity.type
_entity.pdbx_description
1 polymer ?
#
loop_
_entity_poly.entity_id
_entity_poly.type
_entity_poly.pdbx_seq_one_letter_code
_entity_poly.pdbx_strand_id
1 'polypeptide(L)'
;PDVFAGPAKTRLEPKGRMLMRHPLTLLMTALVLLAGCAQPPATQPTAPAGQQHAYDLLVRNGTVFDGGGGPGFVADIAIRGDRIVAVGQPGGEIEGEAAEVIDATGLAVTPGFINMLSWATETLIEDGRSQSDIRQGVTLQVMGEGWSMGPLNPAMKEEALGMQSDIRYEIGWTTLGEYLQYLEDRGISTNVASFVGATTLRIHEIGYADRPPAPDELARMEALVAQAMEEGALGVGSSLIYAPAFYSSTEELIALSRVAARYGGRYISHIRSEGADLLEAVEELITIAREAGIGAEIYHLKTAGKENWNKLEDVFRMVEAARAEGLDITADMYTYTAGATGLDAAMPPWVQEGGHAAWVERLRDPDVRARVLDEIRQPGDGWENLYHAAGGPENLILLGFRNEALKHLTGKTLAEAAALRGATPEDTIIDLVIEDDSRVATAYFIMSEDNIVKKIRQPWMAFGSDAESLAPEGVFLKSNPHPRAYGNFARLLGKYVREQQVISLPEAIRRLTTLPADNLGL
;
A
#
# COMPACT_ATOMS: atom_id res chain seq x y z
N PRO A 1 -50.26 -10.58 -7.27
CA PRO A 1 -50.22 -11.43 -6.12
C PRO A 1 -48.85 -12.11 -6.03
N ASP A 2 -48.22 -11.71 -5.00
CA ASP A 2 -47.34 -12.42 -4.09
C ASP A 2 -46.40 -13.54 -4.54
N VAL A 3 -45.23 -13.39 -3.92
CA VAL A 3 -44.29 -14.38 -3.37
C VAL A 3 -42.90 -14.31 -4.01
N PHE A 4 -41.95 -13.70 -3.27
CA PHE A 4 -40.67 -14.32 -2.90
C PHE A 4 -40.00 -13.51 -1.79
N ALA A 5 -40.16 -14.01 -0.55
CA ALA A 5 -39.38 -13.57 0.60
C ALA A 5 -38.01 -14.31 0.58
N GLY A 6 -36.90 -13.56 0.52
CA GLY A 6 -35.55 -14.07 0.74
C GLY A 6 -35.23 -14.19 2.23
N PRO A 7 -34.31 -15.08 2.65
CA PRO A 7 -34.06 -15.37 4.06
C PRO A 7 -33.30 -14.24 4.78
N ALA A 8 -33.72 -14.02 6.04
CA ALA A 8 -33.15 -13.04 6.96
C ALA A 8 -31.67 -13.33 7.27
N LYS A 9 -30.82 -12.31 7.14
CA LYS A 9 -29.47 -12.31 7.66
C LYS A 9 -29.49 -12.24 9.18
N THR A 10 -29.09 -13.31 9.84
CA THR A 10 -28.85 -13.34 11.29
C THR A 10 -27.59 -12.51 11.60
N ARG A 11 -27.78 -11.39 12.30
CA ARG A 11 -26.70 -10.63 12.91
C ARG A 11 -26.09 -11.44 14.06
N LEU A 12 -24.80 -11.75 13.97
CA LEU A 12 -24.03 -12.24 15.11
C LEU A 12 -23.59 -11.01 15.94
N GLU A 13 -24.09 -10.93 17.17
CA GLU A 13 -23.62 -9.96 18.16
C GLU A 13 -22.24 -10.36 18.71
N PRO A 14 -21.33 -9.42 18.99
CA PRO A 14 -20.04 -9.74 19.58
C PRO A 14 -20.19 -10.13 21.05
N LYS A 15 -19.66 -11.30 21.40
CA LYS A 15 -19.59 -11.80 22.79
C LYS A 15 -18.68 -10.92 23.64
N GLY A 16 -19.25 -10.47 24.76
CA GLY A 16 -18.62 -9.57 25.72
C GLY A 16 -17.31 -10.07 26.32
N ARG A 17 -16.40 -9.13 26.53
CA ARG A 17 -15.15 -9.29 27.29
C ARG A 17 -15.43 -9.69 28.73
N MET A 18 -14.85 -10.81 29.15
CA MET A 18 -14.88 -11.32 30.52
C MET A 18 -13.77 -10.65 31.32
N LEU A 19 -14.14 -9.73 32.21
CA LEU A 19 -13.23 -9.12 33.20
C LEU A 19 -12.87 -10.14 34.28
N MET A 20 -11.62 -10.57 34.34
CA MET A 20 -11.11 -11.32 35.51
C MET A 20 -10.83 -10.36 36.65
N ARG A 21 -11.59 -10.53 37.73
CA ARG A 21 -11.32 -9.92 39.05
C ARG A 21 -10.33 -10.78 39.82
N HIS A 22 -9.20 -10.22 40.21
CA HIS A 22 -8.33 -10.83 41.23
C HIS A 22 -8.77 -10.41 42.64
N PRO A 23 -8.66 -11.31 43.65
CA PRO A 23 -9.12 -11.00 45.01
C PRO A 23 -8.06 -10.22 45.83
N LEU A 24 -8.56 -9.24 46.57
CA LEU A 24 -7.83 -8.50 47.60
C LEU A 24 -7.43 -9.40 48.74
N THR A 25 -6.14 -9.41 49.05
CA THR A 25 -5.64 -9.97 50.32
C THR A 25 -5.50 -8.83 51.34
N LEU A 26 -6.26 -8.90 52.45
CA LEU A 26 -6.15 -8.02 53.60
C LEU A 26 -4.83 -8.33 54.36
N LEU A 27 -4.09 -7.28 54.70
CA LEU A 27 -3.15 -7.35 55.82
C LEU A 27 -3.37 -6.13 56.74
N MET A 28 -3.85 -6.40 57.95
CA MET A 28 -3.91 -5.47 59.09
C MET A 28 -2.49 -5.24 59.64
N THR A 29 -2.15 -4.00 59.94
CA THR A 29 -1.30 -3.72 61.12
C THR A 29 -1.32 -2.24 61.54
N ALA A 30 -1.60 -2.07 62.81
CA ALA A 30 -1.11 -1.11 63.82
C ALA A 30 -1.38 0.40 63.67
N LEU A 31 -2.24 0.82 64.60
CA LEU A 31 -2.53 2.17 65.08
C LEU A 31 -1.29 2.75 65.81
N VAL A 32 -0.86 3.97 65.40
CA VAL A 32 -0.09 4.88 66.27
C VAL A 32 -0.77 6.23 66.29
N LEU A 33 -1.30 6.60 67.44
CA LEU A 33 -1.87 7.91 67.77
C LEU A 33 -0.72 8.92 67.97
N LEU A 34 -0.68 9.97 67.14
CA LEU A 34 -0.01 11.23 67.44
C LEU A 34 -0.97 12.38 67.19
N ALA A 35 -1.32 13.06 68.26
CA ALA A 35 -2.09 14.30 68.22
C ALA A 35 -1.21 15.41 67.64
N GLY A 36 -1.63 15.97 66.52
CA GLY A 36 -1.05 17.14 65.89
C GLY A 36 -2.17 18.08 65.40
N CYS A 37 -2.04 19.37 65.75
CA CYS A 37 -2.96 20.47 65.56
C CYS A 37 -3.66 20.46 64.21
N ALA A 38 -5.00 20.52 64.20
CA ALA A 38 -5.81 20.69 63.00
C ALA A 38 -5.65 22.11 62.44
N GLN A 39 -4.99 22.22 61.32
CA GLN A 39 -5.18 23.35 60.39
C GLN A 39 -6.45 23.09 59.57
N PRO A 40 -7.29 24.11 59.30
CA PRO A 40 -8.45 23.94 58.42
C PRO A 40 -7.98 23.55 57.01
N PRO A 41 -8.72 22.64 56.32
CA PRO A 41 -8.32 22.23 54.97
C PRO A 41 -8.28 23.45 54.05
N ALA A 42 -7.14 23.70 53.46
CA ALA A 42 -7.00 24.65 52.35
C ALA A 42 -7.99 24.21 51.27
N THR A 43 -8.96 25.05 50.97
CA THR A 43 -9.82 24.91 49.80
C THR A 43 -8.91 24.88 48.58
N GLN A 44 -8.75 23.69 48.00
CA GLN A 44 -8.16 23.60 46.66
C GLN A 44 -9.02 24.44 45.72
N PRO A 45 -8.45 25.31 44.89
CA PRO A 45 -9.24 26.00 43.90
C PRO A 45 -9.86 24.91 43.01
N THR A 46 -11.19 24.83 43.03
CA THR A 46 -11.94 24.09 42.04
C THR A 46 -11.52 24.64 40.69
N ALA A 47 -10.90 23.79 39.87
CA ALA A 47 -10.69 24.10 38.46
C ALA A 47 -12.04 24.60 37.91
N PRO A 48 -12.09 25.68 37.12
CA PRO A 48 -13.32 26.16 36.52
C PRO A 48 -13.93 24.98 35.79
N ALA A 49 -15.21 24.73 36.08
CA ALA A 49 -16.00 23.73 35.36
C ALA A 49 -15.84 24.03 33.87
N GLY A 50 -15.07 23.19 33.15
CA GLY A 50 -14.86 23.39 31.75
C GLY A 50 -16.22 23.47 31.07
N GLN A 51 -16.44 24.49 30.26
CA GLN A 51 -17.61 24.57 29.39
C GLN A 51 -17.65 23.27 28.60
N GLN A 52 -18.65 22.44 28.83
CA GLN A 52 -18.92 21.24 28.05
C GLN A 52 -19.45 21.73 26.70
N HIS A 53 -18.56 21.87 25.73
CA HIS A 53 -18.98 22.12 24.36
C HIS A 53 -19.82 20.95 23.83
N ALA A 54 -20.82 21.26 23.01
CA ALA A 54 -21.65 20.24 22.36
C ALA A 54 -20.81 19.36 21.41
N TYR A 55 -19.75 19.94 20.85
CA TYR A 55 -18.84 19.31 19.86
C TYR A 55 -17.39 19.65 20.16
N ASP A 56 -16.49 18.78 19.76
CA ASP A 56 -15.05 19.06 19.82
C ASP A 56 -14.63 19.92 18.63
N LEU A 57 -15.18 19.63 17.44
CA LEU A 57 -14.91 20.37 16.21
C LEU A 57 -16.21 20.59 15.43
N LEU A 58 -16.38 21.78 14.88
CA LEU A 58 -17.45 22.15 13.97
C LEU A 58 -16.85 22.76 12.70
N VAL A 59 -17.04 22.10 11.56
CA VAL A 59 -16.67 22.61 10.24
C VAL A 59 -17.89 23.30 9.64
N ARG A 60 -17.79 24.60 9.35
CA ARG A 60 -18.91 25.44 8.88
C ARG A 60 -18.77 25.82 7.42
N ASN A 61 -19.91 25.96 6.76
CA ASN A 61 -20.05 26.59 5.43
C ASN A 61 -19.29 25.88 4.30
N GLY A 62 -18.79 24.66 4.51
CA GLY A 62 -18.05 23.92 3.48
C GLY A 62 -18.95 23.33 2.41
N THR A 63 -18.46 23.23 1.18
CA THR A 63 -19.12 22.40 0.16
C THR A 63 -18.79 20.94 0.42
N VAL A 64 -19.74 20.21 0.96
CA VAL A 64 -19.60 18.80 1.36
C VAL A 64 -19.77 17.90 0.14
N PHE A 65 -18.79 17.03 -0.08
CA PHE A 65 -18.84 15.88 -0.99
C PHE A 65 -18.74 14.62 -0.14
N ASP A 66 -19.85 13.92 0.03
CA ASP A 66 -19.97 12.79 0.98
C ASP A 66 -19.31 11.47 0.53
N GLY A 67 -18.72 11.46 -0.67
CA GLY A 67 -18.13 10.25 -1.27
C GLY A 67 -19.11 9.43 -2.12
N GLY A 68 -20.40 9.75 -2.13
CA GLY A 68 -21.41 9.03 -2.91
C GLY A 68 -21.41 9.31 -4.42
N GLY A 69 -20.54 10.24 -4.88
CA GLY A 69 -20.48 10.63 -6.31
C GLY A 69 -21.55 11.65 -6.72
N GLY A 70 -22.40 12.05 -5.80
CA GLY A 70 -23.42 13.09 -6.00
C GLY A 70 -22.84 14.52 -5.99
N PRO A 71 -23.64 15.54 -6.41
CA PRO A 71 -23.21 16.92 -6.37
C PRO A 71 -22.93 17.38 -4.94
N GLY A 72 -21.89 18.21 -4.78
CA GLY A 72 -21.60 18.83 -3.48
C GLY A 72 -22.73 19.76 -3.02
N PHE A 73 -22.90 19.90 -1.71
CA PHE A 73 -23.87 20.78 -1.07
C PHE A 73 -23.23 21.52 0.12
N VAL A 74 -23.65 22.76 0.35
CA VAL A 74 -23.14 23.56 1.47
C VAL A 74 -23.80 23.11 2.75
N ALA A 75 -22.99 22.70 3.76
CA ALA A 75 -23.48 22.26 5.07
C ALA A 75 -22.36 22.36 6.12
N ASP A 76 -22.78 22.29 7.40
CA ASP A 76 -21.90 22.14 8.54
C ASP A 76 -21.66 20.65 8.85
N ILE A 77 -20.52 20.34 9.47
CA ILE A 77 -20.19 19.00 9.99
C ILE A 77 -19.75 19.13 11.43
N ALA A 78 -20.41 18.38 12.34
CA ALA A 78 -20.06 18.33 13.75
C ALA A 78 -19.36 17.02 14.11
N ILE A 79 -18.26 17.13 14.87
CA ILE A 79 -17.41 16.02 15.29
C ILE A 79 -17.32 16.02 16.82
N ARG A 80 -17.41 14.81 17.41
CA ARG A 80 -17.17 14.55 18.83
C ARG A 80 -16.30 13.31 18.98
N GLY A 81 -15.14 13.48 19.64
CA GLY A 81 -14.11 12.45 19.68
C GLY A 81 -13.65 12.08 18.27
N ASP A 82 -13.77 10.82 17.95
CA ASP A 82 -13.41 10.22 16.65
C ASP A 82 -14.60 10.07 15.68
N ARG A 83 -15.77 10.68 15.99
CA ARG A 83 -17.02 10.46 15.25
C ARG A 83 -17.60 11.73 14.66
N ILE A 84 -18.01 11.64 13.40
CA ILE A 84 -18.95 12.60 12.81
C ILE A 84 -20.31 12.32 13.45
N VAL A 85 -20.81 13.27 14.26
CA VAL A 85 -22.07 13.12 14.99
C VAL A 85 -23.25 13.79 14.29
N ALA A 86 -22.99 14.74 13.39
CA ALA A 86 -24.00 15.34 12.54
C ALA A 86 -23.39 15.89 11.24
N VAL A 87 -24.17 15.79 10.17
CA VAL A 87 -23.99 16.50 8.91
C VAL A 87 -25.26 17.32 8.68
N GLY A 88 -25.11 18.63 8.53
CA GLY A 88 -26.24 19.54 8.32
C GLY A 88 -27.00 19.24 7.03
N GLN A 89 -28.29 19.62 7.00
CA GLN A 89 -29.05 19.62 5.74
C GLN A 89 -28.47 20.66 4.78
N PRO A 90 -28.62 20.50 3.46
CA PRO A 90 -28.15 21.51 2.50
C PRO A 90 -28.60 22.92 2.84
N GLY A 91 -27.66 23.83 3.08
CA GLY A 91 -27.91 25.20 3.51
C GLY A 91 -28.32 25.37 4.97
N GLY A 92 -28.31 24.30 5.78
CA GLY A 92 -28.66 24.33 7.20
C GLY A 92 -27.44 24.42 8.11
N GLU A 93 -27.57 25.17 9.20
CA GLU A 93 -26.55 25.28 10.25
C GLU A 93 -26.79 24.20 11.34
N ILE A 94 -25.68 23.76 11.96
CA ILE A 94 -25.72 22.92 13.15
C ILE A 94 -25.68 23.84 14.38
N GLU A 95 -26.71 23.74 15.25
CA GLU A 95 -26.75 24.47 16.51
C GLU A 95 -25.81 23.85 17.55
N GLY A 96 -25.24 24.69 18.40
CA GLY A 96 -24.36 24.26 19.49
C GLY A 96 -22.97 24.90 19.43
N GLU A 97 -22.30 24.90 20.59
CA GLU A 97 -20.92 25.38 20.70
C GLU A 97 -19.94 24.22 20.50
N ALA A 98 -18.83 24.51 19.85
CA ALA A 98 -17.70 23.59 19.67
C ALA A 98 -16.43 24.15 20.33
N ALA A 99 -15.52 23.27 20.75
CA ALA A 99 -14.22 23.67 21.28
C ALA A 99 -13.37 24.34 20.18
N GLU A 100 -13.52 23.86 18.94
CA GLU A 100 -12.87 24.43 17.75
C GLU A 100 -13.89 24.58 16.61
N VAL A 101 -13.75 25.68 15.83
CA VAL A 101 -14.58 25.94 14.65
C VAL A 101 -13.68 26.22 13.46
N ILE A 102 -13.87 25.47 12.37
CA ILE A 102 -13.22 25.71 11.08
C ILE A 102 -14.24 26.35 10.13
N ASP A 103 -13.96 27.56 9.66
CA ASP A 103 -14.72 28.16 8.56
C ASP A 103 -14.19 27.61 7.22
N ALA A 104 -14.97 26.75 6.59
CA ALA A 104 -14.67 26.13 5.31
C ALA A 104 -15.35 26.83 4.12
N THR A 105 -15.75 28.11 4.29
CA THR A 105 -16.36 28.89 3.21
C THR A 105 -15.50 28.87 1.93
N GLY A 106 -16.08 28.40 0.82
CA GLY A 106 -15.37 28.27 -0.47
C GLY A 106 -14.45 27.06 -0.58
N LEU A 107 -14.39 26.21 0.44
CA LEU A 107 -13.59 24.97 0.43
C LEU A 107 -14.50 23.75 0.19
N ALA A 108 -13.91 22.72 -0.42
CA ALA A 108 -14.51 21.39 -0.47
C ALA A 108 -14.20 20.64 0.84
N VAL A 109 -15.20 20.00 1.43
CA VAL A 109 -15.08 19.12 2.59
C VAL A 109 -15.44 17.72 2.15
N THR A 110 -14.50 16.77 2.37
CA THR A 110 -14.65 15.38 1.88
C THR A 110 -14.25 14.40 2.97
N PRO A 111 -14.66 13.13 2.90
CA PRO A 111 -13.98 12.07 3.66
C PRO A 111 -12.48 12.06 3.32
N GLY A 112 -11.65 11.56 4.23
CA GLY A 112 -10.23 11.37 3.96
C GLY A 112 -10.00 10.36 2.83
N PHE A 113 -8.96 10.59 2.02
CA PHE A 113 -8.64 9.71 0.91
C PHE A 113 -7.98 8.42 1.37
N ILE A 114 -8.23 7.35 0.65
CA ILE A 114 -7.62 6.03 0.83
C ILE A 114 -6.56 5.84 -0.25
N ASN A 115 -5.32 5.68 0.16
CA ASN A 115 -4.21 5.30 -0.71
C ASN A 115 -4.19 3.78 -0.84
N MET A 116 -4.69 3.24 -1.96
CA MET A 116 -4.88 1.79 -2.17
C MET A 116 -3.58 1.01 -2.27
N LEU A 117 -2.47 1.69 -2.53
CA LEU A 117 -1.14 1.09 -2.58
C LEU A 117 -0.11 2.06 -1.99
N SER A 118 0.44 1.69 -0.84
CA SER A 118 1.47 2.44 -0.12
C SER A 118 2.64 1.53 0.27
N TRP A 119 3.85 2.05 0.10
CA TRP A 119 5.11 1.46 0.57
C TRP A 119 5.65 2.14 1.83
N ALA A 120 4.78 2.79 2.60
CA ALA A 120 5.16 3.56 3.79
C ALA A 120 5.61 2.71 4.99
N THR A 121 5.94 1.45 4.80
CA THR A 121 6.26 0.49 5.86
C THR A 121 7.43 0.93 6.74
N GLU A 122 8.57 1.29 6.14
CA GLU A 122 9.76 1.72 6.87
C GLU A 122 9.75 3.22 7.15
N THR A 123 9.19 4.00 6.22
CA THR A 123 9.19 5.46 6.34
C THR A 123 8.31 5.96 7.47
N LEU A 124 7.23 5.25 7.83
CA LEU A 124 6.43 5.56 9.02
C LEU A 124 7.14 5.19 10.33
N ILE A 125 8.11 4.25 10.29
CA ILE A 125 8.99 3.98 11.42
C ILE A 125 9.97 5.13 11.62
N GLU A 126 10.51 5.72 10.56
CA GLU A 126 11.39 6.88 10.60
C GLU A 126 10.63 8.16 10.97
N ASP A 127 9.55 8.47 10.24
CA ASP A 127 8.75 9.66 10.42
C ASP A 127 7.23 9.35 10.35
N GLY A 128 6.61 9.22 11.52
CA GLY A 128 5.17 8.94 11.63
C GLY A 128 4.24 10.08 11.20
N ARG A 129 4.75 11.25 10.78
CA ARG A 129 3.92 12.41 10.40
C ARG A 129 3.20 12.26 9.06
N SER A 130 3.56 11.29 8.21
CA SER A 130 2.92 11.02 6.91
C SER A 130 2.79 12.25 6.01
N GLN A 131 3.82 13.11 5.94
CA GLN A 131 3.70 14.45 5.37
C GLN A 131 3.29 14.47 3.89
N SER A 132 3.82 13.57 3.05
CA SER A 132 3.46 13.51 1.63
C SER A 132 2.01 13.08 1.42
N ASP A 133 1.45 12.26 2.30
CA ASP A 133 0.10 11.72 2.21
C ASP A 133 -0.94 12.68 2.77
N ILE A 134 -0.80 13.12 4.03
CA ILE A 134 -1.82 13.98 4.66
C ILE A 134 -1.97 15.32 3.95
N ARG A 135 -0.89 15.86 3.35
CA ARG A 135 -0.95 17.10 2.56
C ARG A 135 -1.68 16.96 1.23
N GLN A 136 -1.92 15.73 0.78
CA GLN A 136 -2.74 15.41 -0.38
C GLN A 136 -4.17 14.96 0.01
N GLY A 137 -4.50 14.92 1.32
CA GLY A 137 -5.80 14.50 1.83
C GLY A 137 -5.92 13.01 2.14
N VAL A 138 -4.84 12.25 2.09
CA VAL A 138 -4.82 10.82 2.44
C VAL A 138 -4.86 10.66 3.95
N THR A 139 -5.77 9.82 4.44
CA THR A 139 -5.94 9.50 5.87
C THR A 139 -5.85 8.00 6.17
N LEU A 140 -5.88 7.15 5.14
CA LEU A 140 -5.64 5.71 5.24
C LEU A 140 -4.65 5.26 4.16
N GLN A 141 -3.63 4.52 4.56
CA GLN A 141 -2.64 3.91 3.69
C GLN A 141 -2.77 2.38 3.72
N VAL A 142 -2.89 1.76 2.55
CA VAL A 142 -2.99 0.30 2.38
C VAL A 142 -1.64 -0.23 1.92
N MET A 143 -1.10 -1.21 2.64
CA MET A 143 0.22 -1.81 2.42
C MET A 143 0.08 -3.29 2.02
N GLY A 144 1.17 -3.93 1.63
CA GLY A 144 1.25 -5.39 1.46
C GLY A 144 1.24 -5.87 0.01
N GLU A 145 1.85 -5.12 -0.92
CA GLU A 145 2.08 -5.55 -2.29
C GLU A 145 3.15 -6.65 -2.35
N GLY A 146 2.72 -7.91 -2.22
CA GLY A 146 3.59 -9.09 -2.22
C GLY A 146 4.47 -9.24 -0.98
N TRP A 147 4.97 -8.15 -0.44
CA TRP A 147 5.73 -8.08 0.80
C TRP A 147 4.89 -7.47 1.92
N SER A 148 5.03 -8.03 3.12
CA SER A 148 4.44 -7.47 4.35
C SER A 148 5.45 -7.52 5.49
N MET A 149 5.27 -6.66 6.49
CA MET A 149 6.16 -6.55 7.64
C MET A 149 5.98 -7.70 8.67
N GLY A 150 5.23 -8.71 8.30
CA GLY A 150 5.01 -9.96 9.01
C GLY A 150 4.15 -10.90 8.15
N PRO A 151 4.22 -12.23 8.40
CA PRO A 151 5.02 -12.93 9.43
C PRO A 151 6.52 -12.98 9.09
N LEU A 152 7.37 -12.86 10.11
CA LEU A 152 8.82 -12.91 9.96
C LEU A 152 9.41 -14.03 10.83
N ASN A 153 10.16 -14.94 10.22
CA ASN A 153 11.00 -15.88 10.94
C ASN A 153 12.36 -15.24 11.32
N PRO A 154 13.19 -15.86 12.17
CA PRO A 154 14.47 -15.28 12.60
C PRO A 154 15.43 -14.97 11.45
N ALA A 155 15.49 -15.82 10.41
CA ALA A 155 16.36 -15.59 9.26
C ALA A 155 15.91 -14.37 8.43
N MET A 156 14.60 -14.21 8.23
CA MET A 156 14.04 -13.04 7.55
C MET A 156 14.32 -11.75 8.31
N LYS A 157 14.27 -11.76 9.64
CA LYS A 157 14.62 -10.59 10.46
C LYS A 157 16.10 -10.23 10.32
N GLU A 158 16.99 -11.20 10.34
CA GLU A 158 18.43 -10.99 10.14
C GLU A 158 18.72 -10.41 8.75
N GLU A 159 18.10 -10.98 7.72
CA GLU A 159 18.21 -10.49 6.33
C GLU A 159 17.69 -9.05 6.21
N ALA A 160 16.49 -8.77 6.73
CA ALA A 160 15.90 -7.44 6.68
C ALA A 160 16.77 -6.38 7.39
N LEU A 161 17.33 -6.70 8.56
CA LEU A 161 18.28 -5.82 9.25
C LEU A 161 19.57 -5.61 8.43
N GLY A 162 20.06 -6.65 7.75
CA GLY A 162 21.21 -6.58 6.86
C GLY A 162 20.98 -5.72 5.61
N MET A 163 19.74 -5.68 5.12
CA MET A 163 19.36 -4.96 3.89
C MET A 163 18.95 -3.50 4.11
N GLN A 164 18.80 -3.04 5.36
CA GLN A 164 18.47 -1.64 5.65
C GLN A 164 19.47 -0.67 5.01
N SER A 165 18.94 0.41 4.45
CA SER A 165 19.73 1.47 3.82
C SER A 165 19.92 2.66 4.78
N ASP A 166 19.47 3.83 4.37
CA ASP A 166 19.59 5.08 5.14
C ASP A 166 18.65 5.12 6.35
N ILE A 167 17.49 4.43 6.29
CA ILE A 167 16.58 4.24 7.42
C ILE A 167 17.04 3.02 8.22
N ARG A 168 17.19 3.20 9.54
CA ARG A 168 17.67 2.16 10.47
C ARG A 168 16.69 2.00 11.63
N TYR A 169 16.25 0.78 11.89
CA TYR A 169 15.30 0.46 12.96
C TYR A 169 15.49 -0.98 13.46
N GLU A 170 15.01 -1.24 14.67
CA GLU A 170 14.95 -2.58 15.26
C GLU A 170 13.66 -3.29 14.85
N ILE A 171 13.72 -4.60 14.60
CA ILE A 171 12.55 -5.43 14.28
C ILE A 171 12.13 -6.21 15.53
N GLY A 172 11.27 -5.59 16.35
CA GLY A 172 10.76 -6.17 17.58
C GLY A 172 9.55 -7.08 17.42
N TRP A 173 8.88 -7.05 16.26
CA TRP A 173 7.67 -7.80 15.95
C TRP A 173 7.95 -9.06 15.14
N THR A 174 7.01 -9.99 15.12
CA THR A 174 7.06 -11.26 14.37
C THR A 174 5.87 -11.40 13.44
N THR A 175 4.67 -11.04 13.90
CA THR A 175 3.45 -11.14 13.11
C THR A 175 3.10 -9.81 12.44
N LEU A 176 2.17 -9.84 11.48
CA LEU A 176 1.69 -8.62 10.83
C LEU A 176 0.94 -7.73 11.83
N GLY A 177 0.11 -8.34 12.69
CA GLY A 177 -0.61 -7.60 13.73
C GLY A 177 0.29 -6.92 14.74
N GLU A 178 1.41 -7.58 15.14
CA GLU A 178 2.42 -6.96 16.00
C GLU A 178 3.08 -5.74 15.35
N TYR A 179 3.33 -5.77 14.04
CA TYR A 179 3.84 -4.60 13.33
C TYR A 179 2.82 -3.46 13.27
N LEU A 180 1.56 -3.74 12.98
CA LEU A 180 0.51 -2.72 12.96
C LEU A 180 0.33 -2.10 14.36
N GLN A 181 0.39 -2.91 15.42
CA GLN A 181 0.38 -2.44 16.81
C GLN A 181 1.60 -1.57 17.13
N TYR A 182 2.79 -1.93 16.63
CA TYR A 182 3.99 -1.11 16.77
C TYR A 182 3.82 0.29 16.18
N LEU A 183 3.19 0.41 15.00
CA LEU A 183 2.90 1.72 14.39
C LEU A 183 1.87 2.52 15.19
N GLU A 184 0.83 1.85 15.72
CA GLU A 184 -0.17 2.48 16.59
C GLU A 184 0.47 3.03 17.87
N ASP A 185 1.29 2.22 18.55
CA ASP A 185 1.99 2.59 19.78
C ASP A 185 2.99 3.74 19.55
N ARG A 186 3.64 3.75 18.37
CA ARG A 186 4.53 4.84 17.97
C ARG A 186 3.77 6.16 17.78
N GLY A 187 2.54 6.09 17.34
CA GLY A 187 1.71 7.25 16.97
C GLY A 187 2.06 7.77 15.57
N ILE A 188 1.25 7.42 14.60
CA ILE A 188 1.36 7.87 13.20
C ILE A 188 0.16 8.75 12.83
N SER A 189 0.35 9.65 11.86
CA SER A 189 -0.69 10.64 11.49
C SER A 189 -1.82 10.07 10.62
N THR A 190 -1.53 9.06 9.80
CA THR A 190 -2.53 8.37 8.98
C THR A 190 -2.92 7.04 9.61
N ASN A 191 -4.13 6.56 9.33
CA ASN A 191 -4.45 5.16 9.58
C ASN A 191 -3.67 4.28 8.60
N VAL A 192 -3.45 3.02 8.97
CA VAL A 192 -2.81 2.01 8.14
C VAL A 192 -3.58 0.71 8.16
N ALA A 193 -3.56 0.00 7.04
CA ALA A 193 -4.04 -1.36 6.92
C ALA A 193 -3.11 -2.12 5.97
N SER A 194 -3.07 -3.44 6.03
CA SER A 194 -2.16 -4.23 5.20
C SER A 194 -2.79 -5.52 4.73
N PHE A 195 -2.44 -5.91 3.52
CA PHE A 195 -2.53 -7.30 3.07
C PHE A 195 -1.36 -8.10 3.64
N VAL A 196 -1.52 -9.41 3.83
CA VAL A 196 -0.38 -10.31 4.06
C VAL A 196 0.26 -10.64 2.71
N GLY A 197 1.57 -10.47 2.61
CA GLY A 197 2.30 -10.65 1.36
C GLY A 197 2.53 -12.13 1.01
N ALA A 198 2.10 -12.57 -0.16
CA ALA A 198 2.35 -13.93 -0.65
C ALA A 198 3.84 -14.23 -0.77
N THR A 199 4.66 -13.24 -1.17
CA THR A 199 6.12 -13.35 -1.17
C THR A 199 6.68 -13.58 0.23
N THR A 200 6.16 -12.84 1.22
CA THR A 200 6.56 -12.98 2.64
C THR A 200 6.25 -14.40 3.16
N LEU A 201 5.06 -14.92 2.86
CA LEU A 201 4.65 -16.28 3.23
C LEU A 201 5.55 -17.33 2.58
N ARG A 202 5.86 -17.13 1.30
CA ARG A 202 6.72 -18.05 0.53
C ARG A 202 8.15 -18.08 1.10
N ILE A 203 8.75 -16.92 1.36
CA ILE A 203 10.10 -16.84 1.96
C ILE A 203 10.09 -17.44 3.36
N HIS A 204 9.04 -17.22 4.15
CA HIS A 204 8.92 -17.75 5.50
C HIS A 204 9.03 -19.28 5.53
N GLU A 205 8.42 -19.99 4.55
CA GLU A 205 8.30 -21.45 4.56
C GLU A 205 9.31 -22.16 3.65
N ILE A 206 9.62 -21.59 2.47
CA ILE A 206 10.45 -22.25 1.46
C ILE A 206 11.64 -21.40 0.97
N GLY A 207 11.80 -20.20 1.50
CA GLY A 207 12.88 -19.31 1.10
C GLY A 207 12.75 -18.82 -0.35
N TYR A 208 13.90 -18.68 -1.02
CA TYR A 208 13.98 -18.13 -2.37
C TYR A 208 14.08 -19.21 -3.47
N ALA A 209 13.72 -20.45 -3.15
CA ALA A 209 13.85 -21.58 -4.09
C ALA A 209 12.85 -21.49 -5.25
N ASP A 210 13.31 -21.77 -6.46
CA ASP A 210 12.47 -21.95 -7.65
C ASP A 210 11.86 -23.36 -7.66
N ARG A 211 10.85 -23.56 -6.85
CA ARG A 211 10.07 -24.80 -6.78
C ARG A 211 8.68 -24.55 -6.17
N PRO A 212 7.69 -25.40 -6.44
CA PRO A 212 6.43 -25.36 -5.71
C PRO A 212 6.63 -25.73 -4.22
N PRO A 213 5.76 -25.24 -3.31
CA PRO A 213 5.74 -25.68 -1.92
C PRO A 213 5.34 -27.16 -1.84
N ALA A 214 5.94 -27.91 -0.92
CA ALA A 214 5.45 -29.23 -0.55
C ALA A 214 4.06 -29.10 0.13
N PRO A 215 3.23 -30.17 0.16
CA PRO A 215 1.89 -30.08 0.74
C PRO A 215 1.85 -29.60 2.21
N ASP A 216 2.84 -29.96 3.01
CA ASP A 216 2.96 -29.52 4.40
C ASP A 216 3.49 -28.06 4.52
N GLU A 217 4.32 -27.62 3.59
CA GLU A 217 4.75 -26.22 3.47
C GLU A 217 3.56 -25.34 3.07
N LEU A 218 2.79 -25.73 2.07
CA LEU A 218 1.58 -25.02 1.65
C LEU A 218 0.58 -24.92 2.81
N ALA A 219 0.36 -26.02 3.54
CA ALA A 219 -0.53 -26.01 4.70
C ALA A 219 -0.07 -25.04 5.81
N ARG A 220 1.25 -24.88 6.00
CA ARG A 220 1.79 -23.86 6.94
C ARG A 220 1.60 -22.45 6.39
N MET A 221 1.81 -22.22 5.09
CA MET A 221 1.52 -20.92 4.46
C MET A 221 0.04 -20.55 4.62
N GLU A 222 -0.88 -21.49 4.40
CA GLU A 222 -2.33 -21.30 4.63
C GLU A 222 -2.64 -20.93 6.09
N ALA A 223 -1.95 -21.56 7.06
CA ALA A 223 -2.12 -21.25 8.47
C ALA A 223 -1.62 -19.83 8.82
N LEU A 224 -0.53 -19.39 8.20
CA LEU A 224 -0.02 -18.01 8.36
C LEU A 224 -0.98 -16.98 7.76
N VAL A 225 -1.64 -17.29 6.61
CA VAL A 225 -2.73 -16.43 6.08
C VAL A 225 -3.86 -16.34 7.10
N ALA A 226 -4.32 -17.49 7.64
CA ALA A 226 -5.40 -17.50 8.62
C ALA A 226 -5.06 -16.64 9.85
N GLN A 227 -3.84 -16.76 10.38
CA GLN A 227 -3.35 -15.95 11.49
C GLN A 227 -3.37 -14.45 11.14
N ALA A 228 -2.82 -14.06 9.99
CA ALA A 228 -2.79 -12.67 9.57
C ALA A 228 -4.22 -12.09 9.43
N MET A 229 -5.16 -12.88 8.88
CA MET A 229 -6.58 -12.47 8.79
C MET A 229 -7.22 -12.30 10.17
N GLU A 230 -6.91 -13.15 11.15
CA GLU A 230 -7.37 -13.02 12.54
C GLU A 230 -6.77 -11.78 13.24
N GLU A 231 -5.60 -11.35 12.82
CA GLU A 231 -4.92 -10.14 13.27
C GLU A 231 -5.37 -8.87 12.54
N GLY A 232 -6.25 -8.97 11.53
CA GLY A 232 -6.86 -7.84 10.82
C GLY A 232 -6.27 -7.54 9.45
N ALA A 233 -5.56 -8.48 8.82
CA ALA A 233 -5.14 -8.32 7.43
C ALA A 233 -6.35 -8.20 6.50
N LEU A 234 -6.20 -7.42 5.43
CA LEU A 234 -7.25 -7.20 4.42
C LEU A 234 -7.42 -8.37 3.44
N GLY A 235 -6.46 -9.29 3.40
CA GLY A 235 -6.42 -10.39 2.45
C GLY A 235 -4.99 -10.75 2.07
N VAL A 236 -4.80 -11.28 0.87
CA VAL A 236 -3.48 -11.68 0.32
C VAL A 236 -3.07 -10.73 -0.79
N GLY A 237 -1.86 -10.16 -0.68
CA GLY A 237 -1.22 -9.36 -1.73
C GLY A 237 -0.10 -10.12 -2.41
N SER A 238 0.06 -9.98 -3.72
CA SER A 238 1.17 -10.60 -4.48
C SER A 238 1.86 -9.63 -5.43
N SER A 239 3.09 -9.97 -5.84
CA SER A 239 3.95 -9.19 -6.73
C SER A 239 4.70 -10.14 -7.66
N LEU A 240 4.06 -10.55 -8.76
CA LEU A 240 4.42 -11.77 -9.49
C LEU A 240 5.54 -11.61 -10.53
N ILE A 241 6.04 -10.40 -10.79
CA ILE A 241 7.22 -10.19 -11.65
C ILE A 241 8.54 -10.36 -10.90
N TYR A 242 8.53 -10.37 -9.57
CA TYR A 242 9.73 -10.41 -8.73
C TYR A 242 9.97 -11.79 -8.14
N ALA A 243 11.22 -12.28 -8.19
CA ALA A 243 11.60 -13.49 -7.46
C ALA A 243 11.56 -13.24 -5.92
N PRO A 244 11.11 -14.20 -5.10
CA PRO A 244 10.67 -15.55 -5.47
C PRO A 244 9.17 -15.66 -5.79
N ALA A 245 8.37 -14.61 -5.75
CA ALA A 245 6.95 -14.66 -6.09
C ALA A 245 6.72 -15.05 -7.56
N PHE A 246 7.66 -14.72 -8.45
CA PHE A 246 7.65 -15.16 -9.85
C PHE A 246 7.53 -16.67 -10.01
N TYR A 247 8.06 -17.44 -9.06
CA TYR A 247 8.02 -18.91 -9.05
C TYR A 247 6.71 -19.50 -8.50
N SER A 248 5.81 -18.66 -7.97
CA SER A 248 4.51 -19.13 -7.46
C SER A 248 3.60 -19.56 -8.59
N SER A 249 2.96 -20.73 -8.44
CA SER A 249 1.92 -21.17 -9.37
C SER A 249 0.58 -20.50 -9.06
N THR A 250 -0.31 -20.49 -10.06
CA THR A 250 -1.69 -20.01 -9.90
C THR A 250 -2.43 -20.80 -8.82
N GLU A 251 -2.18 -22.11 -8.71
CA GLU A 251 -2.80 -22.99 -7.70
C GLU A 251 -2.34 -22.64 -6.28
N GLU A 252 -1.07 -22.28 -6.09
CA GLU A 252 -0.55 -21.77 -4.80
C GLU A 252 -1.32 -20.51 -4.39
N LEU A 253 -1.45 -19.55 -5.30
CA LEU A 253 -2.17 -18.29 -5.03
C LEU A 253 -3.67 -18.51 -4.78
N ILE A 254 -4.31 -19.45 -5.49
CA ILE A 254 -5.69 -19.86 -5.24
C ILE A 254 -5.83 -20.46 -3.84
N ALA A 255 -4.91 -21.33 -3.41
CA ALA A 255 -4.96 -21.94 -2.10
C ALA A 255 -4.90 -20.89 -0.97
N LEU A 256 -3.94 -19.96 -1.04
CA LEU A 256 -3.81 -18.85 -0.08
C LEU A 256 -5.04 -17.94 -0.09
N SER A 257 -5.54 -17.58 -1.29
CA SER A 257 -6.71 -16.74 -1.46
C SER A 257 -7.99 -17.36 -0.93
N ARG A 258 -8.15 -18.68 -1.04
CA ARG A 258 -9.28 -19.41 -0.43
C ARG A 258 -9.31 -19.31 1.09
N VAL A 259 -8.12 -19.22 1.72
CA VAL A 259 -8.06 -18.97 3.16
C VAL A 259 -8.58 -17.56 3.46
N ALA A 260 -8.06 -16.54 2.79
CA ALA A 260 -8.48 -15.16 2.99
C ALA A 260 -9.98 -14.96 2.72
N ALA A 261 -10.54 -15.63 1.69
CA ALA A 261 -11.96 -15.57 1.35
C ALA A 261 -12.88 -16.01 2.51
N ARG A 262 -12.46 -17.00 3.32
CA ARG A 262 -13.22 -17.46 4.50
C ARG A 262 -13.38 -16.39 5.59
N TYR A 263 -12.48 -15.41 5.60
CA TYR A 263 -12.52 -14.26 6.52
C TYR A 263 -13.12 -13.00 5.88
N GLY A 264 -13.59 -13.09 4.62
CA GLY A 264 -14.11 -11.94 3.88
C GLY A 264 -13.04 -11.03 3.31
N GLY A 265 -11.79 -11.51 3.21
CA GLY A 265 -10.67 -10.77 2.65
C GLY A 265 -10.71 -10.66 1.12
N ARG A 266 -9.69 -9.99 0.54
CA ARG A 266 -9.51 -9.80 -0.90
C ARG A 266 -8.16 -10.36 -1.36
N TYR A 267 -8.03 -10.56 -2.67
CA TYR A 267 -6.76 -10.80 -3.35
C TYR A 267 -6.38 -9.54 -4.13
N ILE A 268 -5.14 -9.08 -4.00
CA ILE A 268 -4.65 -7.92 -4.74
C ILE A 268 -3.27 -8.24 -5.31
N SER A 269 -2.99 -7.84 -6.56
CA SER A 269 -1.78 -8.29 -7.26
C SER A 269 -1.15 -7.24 -8.16
N HIS A 270 0.17 -7.05 -7.97
CA HIS A 270 1.06 -6.75 -9.08
C HIS A 270 1.10 -8.02 -9.95
N ILE A 271 0.39 -8.00 -11.06
CA ILE A 271 0.16 -9.18 -11.90
C ILE A 271 1.45 -9.69 -12.56
N ARG A 272 1.43 -10.92 -13.04
CA ARG A 272 2.61 -11.64 -13.54
C ARG A 272 3.30 -10.99 -14.74
N SER A 273 2.57 -10.21 -15.52
CA SER A 273 3.10 -9.34 -16.57
C SER A 273 2.23 -8.12 -16.75
N GLU A 274 2.86 -6.97 -16.92
CA GLU A 274 2.23 -5.71 -17.31
C GLU A 274 2.57 -5.35 -18.77
N GLY A 275 3.32 -6.21 -19.45
CA GLY A 275 3.87 -6.06 -20.78
C GLY A 275 3.38 -7.09 -21.80
N ALA A 276 4.29 -7.98 -22.23
CA ALA A 276 4.02 -8.91 -23.32
C ALA A 276 2.86 -9.87 -23.01
N ASP A 277 2.81 -10.42 -21.79
CA ASP A 277 1.82 -11.41 -21.35
C ASP A 277 0.75 -10.78 -20.44
N LEU A 278 0.45 -9.46 -20.65
CA LEU A 278 -0.50 -8.71 -19.83
C LEU A 278 -1.90 -9.35 -19.81
N LEU A 279 -2.38 -9.82 -20.94
CA LEU A 279 -3.76 -10.37 -21.02
C LEU A 279 -3.85 -11.71 -20.29
N GLU A 280 -2.82 -12.54 -20.40
CA GLU A 280 -2.68 -13.80 -19.68
C GLU A 280 -2.59 -13.57 -18.17
N ALA A 281 -1.85 -12.53 -17.73
CA ALA A 281 -1.73 -12.15 -16.33
C ALA A 281 -3.05 -11.61 -15.74
N VAL A 282 -3.84 -10.89 -16.52
CA VAL A 282 -5.19 -10.45 -16.13
C VAL A 282 -6.13 -11.65 -16.01
N GLU A 283 -6.06 -12.61 -16.95
CA GLU A 283 -6.86 -13.86 -16.87
C GLU A 283 -6.45 -14.71 -15.65
N GLU A 284 -5.16 -14.76 -15.31
CA GLU A 284 -4.69 -15.42 -14.08
C GLU A 284 -5.35 -14.82 -12.83
N LEU A 285 -5.36 -13.48 -12.69
CA LEU A 285 -6.02 -12.81 -11.56
C LEU A 285 -7.52 -13.10 -11.52
N ILE A 286 -8.21 -13.05 -12.67
CA ILE A 286 -9.64 -13.37 -12.77
C ILE A 286 -9.90 -14.85 -12.40
N THR A 287 -9.01 -15.75 -12.81
CA THR A 287 -9.08 -17.18 -12.45
C THR A 287 -8.91 -17.37 -10.95
N ILE A 288 -7.94 -16.69 -10.32
CA ILE A 288 -7.76 -16.74 -8.86
C ILE A 288 -9.02 -16.24 -8.15
N ALA A 289 -9.58 -15.12 -8.59
CA ALA A 289 -10.81 -14.58 -8.02
C ALA A 289 -11.98 -15.58 -8.11
N ARG A 290 -12.16 -16.18 -9.28
CA ARG A 290 -13.23 -17.15 -9.56
C ARG A 290 -13.06 -18.43 -8.74
N GLU A 291 -11.89 -19.03 -8.76
CA GLU A 291 -11.62 -20.32 -8.13
C GLU A 291 -11.52 -20.25 -6.59
N ALA A 292 -11.03 -19.13 -6.07
CA ALA A 292 -10.98 -18.89 -4.63
C ALA A 292 -12.30 -18.34 -4.08
N GLY A 293 -13.20 -17.83 -4.92
CA GLY A 293 -14.44 -17.19 -4.51
C GLY A 293 -14.19 -15.88 -3.74
N ILE A 294 -13.25 -15.06 -4.21
CA ILE A 294 -12.75 -13.86 -3.56
C ILE A 294 -12.84 -12.64 -4.49
N GLY A 295 -13.07 -11.45 -3.95
CA GLY A 295 -12.89 -10.24 -4.72
C GLY A 295 -11.41 -9.99 -5.02
N ALA A 296 -11.07 -9.50 -6.23
CA ALA A 296 -9.69 -9.24 -6.61
C ALA A 296 -9.48 -7.84 -7.18
N GLU A 297 -8.25 -7.33 -7.00
CA GLU A 297 -7.85 -6.02 -7.49
C GLU A 297 -6.49 -6.10 -8.20
N ILE A 298 -6.39 -5.44 -9.37
CA ILE A 298 -5.13 -5.26 -10.08
C ILE A 298 -4.43 -4.05 -9.48
N TYR A 299 -3.29 -4.23 -8.83
CA TYR A 299 -2.43 -3.12 -8.39
C TYR A 299 -1.98 -2.28 -9.58
N HIS A 300 -1.96 -0.97 -9.40
CA HIS A 300 -1.35 0.03 -10.28
C HIS A 300 -1.43 -0.33 -11.77
N LEU A 301 -2.62 -0.76 -12.25
CA LEU A 301 -2.84 -1.23 -13.63
C LEU A 301 -2.08 -0.37 -14.64
N LYS A 302 -1.20 -0.99 -15.40
CA LYS A 302 -0.46 -0.36 -16.49
C LYS A 302 -0.30 -1.30 -17.69
N THR A 303 0.04 -0.72 -18.82
CA THR A 303 0.51 -1.40 -20.02
C THR A 303 1.95 -0.95 -20.21
N ALA A 304 2.89 -1.81 -19.80
CA ALA A 304 4.31 -1.49 -19.80
C ALA A 304 4.92 -1.70 -21.19
N GLY A 305 5.65 -0.67 -21.67
CA GLY A 305 6.26 -0.69 -22.98
C GLY A 305 5.31 -0.22 -24.11
N LYS A 306 5.87 0.55 -25.04
CA LYS A 306 5.11 1.19 -26.12
C LYS A 306 4.37 0.19 -27.00
N GLU A 307 4.94 -0.97 -27.22
CA GLU A 307 4.37 -2.08 -28.00
C GLU A 307 3.12 -2.69 -27.36
N ASN A 308 2.93 -2.49 -26.06
CA ASN A 308 1.80 -3.03 -25.30
C ASN A 308 0.68 -2.03 -25.02
N TRP A 309 0.88 -0.72 -25.33
CA TRP A 309 -0.09 0.32 -24.98
C TRP A 309 -1.49 0.10 -25.59
N ASN A 310 -1.58 -0.58 -26.71
CA ASN A 310 -2.84 -0.91 -27.38
C ASN A 310 -3.64 -2.02 -26.66
N LYS A 311 -3.04 -2.80 -25.78
CA LYS A 311 -3.70 -3.89 -25.03
C LYS A 311 -4.68 -3.38 -23.96
N LEU A 312 -4.62 -2.10 -23.58
CA LEU A 312 -5.44 -1.55 -22.50
C LEU A 312 -6.95 -1.74 -22.71
N GLU A 313 -7.42 -1.59 -23.94
CA GLU A 313 -8.85 -1.79 -24.26
C GLU A 313 -9.28 -3.25 -24.14
N ASP A 314 -8.36 -4.20 -24.36
CA ASP A 314 -8.60 -5.62 -24.15
C ASP A 314 -8.70 -5.93 -22.65
N VAL A 315 -7.81 -5.35 -21.84
CA VAL A 315 -7.88 -5.45 -20.37
C VAL A 315 -9.24 -4.93 -19.86
N PHE A 316 -9.69 -3.77 -20.32
CA PHE A 316 -11.00 -3.23 -19.91
C PHE A 316 -12.14 -4.20 -20.25
N ARG A 317 -12.12 -4.78 -21.46
CA ARG A 317 -13.14 -5.76 -21.85
C ARG A 317 -13.13 -7.02 -20.99
N MET A 318 -11.94 -7.52 -20.61
CA MET A 318 -11.79 -8.68 -19.71
C MET A 318 -12.34 -8.38 -18.31
N VAL A 319 -11.95 -7.25 -17.73
CA VAL A 319 -12.43 -6.84 -16.41
C VAL A 319 -13.95 -6.65 -16.41
N GLU A 320 -14.49 -5.95 -17.40
CA GLU A 320 -15.94 -5.70 -17.51
C GLU A 320 -16.73 -6.99 -17.75
N ALA A 321 -16.19 -7.95 -18.53
CA ALA A 321 -16.80 -9.26 -18.73
C ALA A 321 -16.83 -10.06 -17.42
N ALA A 322 -15.74 -10.11 -16.68
CA ALA A 322 -15.69 -10.77 -15.37
C ALA A 322 -16.66 -10.14 -14.36
N ARG A 323 -16.77 -8.82 -14.35
CA ARG A 323 -17.75 -8.08 -13.53
C ARG A 323 -19.20 -8.38 -13.94
N ALA A 324 -19.46 -8.51 -15.24
CA ALA A 324 -20.78 -8.91 -15.74
C ALA A 324 -21.16 -10.35 -15.37
N GLU A 325 -20.19 -11.25 -15.17
CA GLU A 325 -20.38 -12.58 -14.61
C GLU A 325 -20.65 -12.56 -13.09
N GLY A 326 -20.49 -11.41 -12.43
CA GLY A 326 -20.70 -11.22 -11.00
C GLY A 326 -19.45 -11.35 -10.14
N LEU A 327 -18.25 -11.40 -10.76
CA LEU A 327 -16.99 -11.32 -10.04
C LEU A 327 -16.70 -9.88 -9.61
N ASP A 328 -16.19 -9.71 -8.40
CA ASP A 328 -15.79 -8.40 -7.90
C ASP A 328 -14.32 -8.14 -8.26
N ILE A 329 -14.11 -7.62 -9.48
CA ILE A 329 -12.79 -7.25 -10.00
C ILE A 329 -12.68 -5.73 -10.06
N THR A 330 -11.62 -5.17 -9.46
CA THR A 330 -11.28 -3.75 -9.45
C THR A 330 -9.82 -3.55 -9.83
N ALA A 331 -9.38 -2.31 -9.92
CA ALA A 331 -7.97 -1.96 -10.05
C ALA A 331 -7.69 -0.61 -9.41
N ASP A 332 -6.44 -0.34 -9.10
CA ASP A 332 -5.95 0.99 -8.77
C ASP A 332 -4.91 1.49 -9.79
N MET A 333 -4.54 2.75 -9.69
CA MET A 333 -3.56 3.38 -10.55
C MET A 333 -2.92 4.61 -9.90
N TYR A 334 -1.74 4.99 -10.37
CA TYR A 334 -1.19 6.33 -10.17
C TYR A 334 -1.19 7.15 -11.46
N THR A 335 -1.01 8.45 -11.34
CA THR A 335 -1.26 9.44 -12.41
C THR A 335 0.00 9.87 -13.16
N TYR A 336 1.05 9.04 -13.20
CA TYR A 336 2.34 9.31 -13.84
C TYR A 336 2.67 8.29 -14.92
N THR A 337 3.54 8.67 -15.87
CA THR A 337 3.94 7.85 -17.01
C THR A 337 5.18 6.99 -16.75
N ALA A 338 5.79 7.12 -15.58
CA ALA A 338 6.90 6.29 -15.14
C ALA A 338 6.46 5.38 -13.99
N GLY A 339 6.95 4.14 -13.98
CA GLY A 339 6.97 3.26 -12.82
C GLY A 339 8.27 3.45 -12.05
N ALA A 340 8.34 2.92 -10.82
CA ALA A 340 9.58 2.87 -10.05
C ALA A 340 9.69 1.55 -9.30
N THR A 341 10.84 0.89 -9.43
CA THR A 341 11.21 -0.34 -8.74
C THR A 341 12.74 -0.47 -8.71
N GLY A 342 13.28 -1.66 -8.45
CA GLY A 342 14.73 -1.91 -8.51
C GLY A 342 15.26 -1.99 -9.94
N LEU A 343 16.55 -1.68 -10.13
CA LEU A 343 17.25 -1.84 -11.41
C LEU A 343 17.36 -3.32 -11.82
N ASP A 344 17.22 -4.23 -10.86
CA ASP A 344 17.12 -5.68 -11.07
C ASP A 344 15.94 -6.13 -11.91
N ALA A 345 14.88 -5.31 -12.05
CA ALA A 345 13.77 -5.58 -12.98
C ALA A 345 14.17 -5.53 -14.46
N ALA A 346 15.42 -5.16 -14.75
CA ALA A 346 16.06 -5.31 -16.06
C ALA A 346 16.73 -6.66 -16.25
N MET A 347 16.73 -7.57 -15.25
CA MET A 347 17.43 -8.86 -15.27
C MET A 347 16.46 -10.03 -15.21
N PRO A 348 16.80 -11.18 -15.83
CA PRO A 348 15.93 -12.35 -15.79
C PRO A 348 15.78 -12.90 -14.35
N PRO A 349 14.56 -13.35 -13.94
CA PRO A 349 14.31 -13.81 -12.58
C PRO A 349 15.16 -15.00 -12.12
N TRP A 350 15.59 -15.89 -13.05
CA TRP A 350 16.39 -17.06 -12.70
C TRP A 350 17.72 -16.70 -12.04
N VAL A 351 18.30 -15.53 -12.36
CA VAL A 351 19.57 -15.10 -11.76
C VAL A 351 19.42 -14.75 -10.27
N GLN A 352 18.18 -14.46 -9.83
CA GLN A 352 17.85 -14.04 -8.48
C GLN A 352 17.50 -15.21 -7.52
N GLU A 353 17.46 -16.46 -8.02
CA GLU A 353 17.22 -17.64 -7.19
C GLU A 353 18.20 -17.70 -6.01
N GLY A 354 17.72 -18.07 -4.82
CA GLY A 354 18.55 -18.19 -3.62
C GLY A 354 18.71 -16.88 -2.83
N GLY A 355 18.04 -15.79 -3.27
CA GLY A 355 18.05 -14.51 -2.57
C GLY A 355 19.20 -13.59 -2.95
N HIS A 356 19.26 -12.40 -2.33
CA HIS A 356 20.12 -11.30 -2.75
C HIS A 356 21.62 -11.67 -2.77
N ALA A 357 22.13 -12.29 -1.71
CA ALA A 357 23.55 -12.65 -1.62
C ALA A 357 23.98 -13.67 -2.70
N ALA A 358 23.13 -14.69 -2.96
CA ALA A 358 23.38 -15.67 -3.99
C ALA A 358 23.33 -15.06 -5.39
N TRP A 359 22.40 -14.13 -5.61
CA TRP A 359 22.27 -13.39 -6.85
C TRP A 359 23.51 -12.53 -7.14
N VAL A 360 23.94 -11.69 -6.19
CA VAL A 360 25.14 -10.85 -6.33
C VAL A 360 26.40 -11.70 -6.60
N GLU A 361 26.56 -12.84 -5.91
CA GLU A 361 27.69 -13.74 -6.16
C GLU A 361 27.61 -14.38 -7.56
N ARG A 362 26.41 -14.78 -7.99
CA ARG A 362 26.18 -15.34 -9.33
C ARG A 362 26.51 -14.35 -10.45
N LEU A 363 26.20 -13.06 -10.28
CA LEU A 363 26.53 -12.01 -11.24
C LEU A 363 28.04 -11.75 -11.41
N ARG A 364 28.87 -12.19 -10.45
CA ARG A 364 30.33 -12.11 -10.55
C ARG A 364 30.95 -13.23 -11.41
N ASP A 365 30.19 -14.30 -11.66
CA ASP A 365 30.61 -15.36 -12.56
C ASP A 365 30.61 -14.87 -14.02
N PRO A 366 31.74 -14.93 -14.76
CA PRO A 366 31.81 -14.40 -16.14
C PRO A 366 30.83 -15.04 -17.11
N ASP A 367 30.56 -16.34 -16.99
CA ASP A 367 29.66 -17.06 -17.89
C ASP A 367 28.20 -16.69 -17.61
N VAL A 368 27.83 -16.58 -16.32
CA VAL A 368 26.51 -16.09 -15.91
C VAL A 368 26.32 -14.64 -16.36
N ARG A 369 27.32 -13.77 -16.12
CA ARG A 369 27.27 -12.37 -16.54
C ARG A 369 27.06 -12.25 -18.05
N ALA A 370 27.77 -13.00 -18.85
CA ALA A 370 27.64 -13.00 -20.30
C ALA A 370 26.21 -13.38 -20.73
N ARG A 371 25.63 -14.41 -20.11
CA ARG A 371 24.27 -14.84 -20.37
C ARG A 371 23.25 -13.75 -19.95
N VAL A 372 23.38 -13.14 -18.78
CA VAL A 372 22.50 -12.07 -18.30
C VAL A 372 22.56 -10.85 -19.22
N LEU A 373 23.76 -10.45 -19.68
CA LEU A 373 23.93 -9.36 -20.64
C LEU A 373 23.22 -9.63 -21.97
N ASP A 374 23.24 -10.89 -22.44
CA ASP A 374 22.55 -11.28 -23.68
C ASP A 374 21.02 -11.19 -23.50
N GLU A 375 20.51 -11.67 -22.36
CA GLU A 375 19.07 -11.62 -22.03
C GLU A 375 18.56 -10.19 -21.77
N ILE A 376 19.34 -9.30 -21.11
CA ILE A 376 18.98 -7.87 -20.92
C ILE A 376 18.72 -7.16 -22.26
N ARG A 377 19.49 -7.49 -23.29
CA ARG A 377 19.40 -6.87 -24.63
C ARG A 377 18.19 -7.33 -25.44
N GLN A 378 17.52 -8.38 -25.00
CA GLN A 378 16.37 -8.97 -25.69
C GLN A 378 15.07 -8.57 -25.01
N PRO A 379 13.91 -8.60 -25.71
CA PRO A 379 12.62 -8.67 -25.04
C PRO A 379 12.62 -9.85 -24.05
N GLY A 380 12.01 -9.69 -22.90
CA GLY A 380 11.85 -10.82 -21.98
C GLY A 380 11.07 -11.96 -22.64
N ASP A 381 11.48 -13.20 -22.43
CA ASP A 381 10.77 -14.40 -22.85
C ASP A 381 10.22 -15.09 -21.60
N GLY A 382 8.90 -14.96 -21.36
CA GLY A 382 8.24 -15.45 -20.15
C GLY A 382 8.58 -14.65 -18.87
N TRP A 383 9.21 -13.50 -18.99
CA TRP A 383 9.49 -12.55 -17.92
C TRP A 383 9.48 -11.09 -18.43
N GLU A 384 9.32 -10.13 -17.54
CA GLU A 384 9.20 -8.72 -17.92
C GLU A 384 10.53 -7.98 -17.82
N ASN A 385 11.10 -7.60 -18.99
CA ASN A 385 12.32 -6.82 -19.07
C ASN A 385 12.00 -5.32 -19.10
N LEU A 386 12.07 -4.65 -17.95
CA LEU A 386 11.73 -3.22 -17.87
C LEU A 386 12.73 -2.31 -18.55
N TYR A 387 14.00 -2.72 -18.73
CA TYR A 387 14.98 -1.98 -19.54
C TYR A 387 14.56 -1.94 -21.00
N HIS A 388 14.13 -3.09 -21.54
CA HIS A 388 13.62 -3.17 -22.90
C HIS A 388 12.29 -2.41 -23.06
N ALA A 389 11.35 -2.59 -22.12
CA ALA A 389 10.04 -1.92 -22.10
C ALA A 389 10.16 -0.39 -22.08
N ALA A 390 11.17 0.15 -21.42
CA ALA A 390 11.45 1.58 -21.38
C ALA A 390 12.01 2.11 -22.71
N GLY A 391 12.51 1.24 -23.59
CA GLY A 391 13.04 1.59 -24.91
C GLY A 391 14.44 2.17 -24.90
N GLY A 392 15.19 2.04 -23.79
CA GLY A 392 16.60 2.41 -23.72
C GLY A 392 17.02 3.11 -22.43
N PRO A 393 18.34 3.24 -22.22
CA PRO A 393 18.92 3.71 -20.97
C PRO A 393 18.63 5.20 -20.65
N GLU A 394 18.21 6.01 -21.63
CA GLU A 394 17.81 7.41 -21.45
C GLU A 394 16.50 7.53 -20.70
N ASN A 395 15.68 6.47 -20.71
CA ASN A 395 14.36 6.41 -20.10
C ASN A 395 14.37 5.72 -18.71
N LEU A 396 15.55 5.47 -18.16
CA LEU A 396 15.75 4.99 -16.79
C LEU A 396 16.43 6.08 -15.97
N ILE A 397 15.86 6.45 -14.81
CA ILE A 397 16.48 7.41 -13.87
C ILE A 397 16.80 6.69 -12.57
N LEU A 398 18.07 6.74 -12.15
CA LEU A 398 18.55 6.17 -10.89
C LEU A 398 18.07 7.05 -9.72
N LEU A 399 17.25 6.51 -8.82
CA LEU A 399 16.58 7.28 -7.77
C LEU A 399 17.32 7.31 -6.45
N GLY A 400 18.09 6.27 -6.15
CA GLY A 400 18.83 6.21 -4.89
C GLY A 400 19.76 5.01 -4.82
N PHE A 401 20.72 5.11 -3.91
CA PHE A 401 21.76 4.11 -3.67
C PHE A 401 21.95 3.90 -2.16
N ARG A 402 22.24 2.66 -1.77
CA ARG A 402 22.66 2.28 -0.44
C ARG A 402 24.14 2.64 -0.20
N ASN A 403 24.98 2.40 -1.22
CA ASN A 403 26.42 2.70 -1.19
C ASN A 403 26.67 4.20 -1.33
N GLU A 404 27.23 4.82 -0.29
CA GLU A 404 27.54 6.24 -0.27
C GLU A 404 28.40 6.70 -1.45
N ALA A 405 29.31 5.84 -1.93
CA ALA A 405 30.19 6.15 -3.06
C ALA A 405 29.41 6.30 -4.39
N LEU A 406 28.23 5.71 -4.50
CA LEU A 406 27.39 5.73 -5.71
C LEU A 406 26.33 6.84 -5.69
N LYS A 407 26.08 7.48 -4.56
CA LYS A 407 25.03 8.52 -4.42
C LYS A 407 25.19 9.71 -5.37
N HIS A 408 26.40 9.95 -5.89
CA HIS A 408 26.64 10.98 -6.91
C HIS A 408 25.95 10.68 -8.26
N LEU A 409 25.48 9.44 -8.47
CA LEU A 409 24.71 9.01 -9.65
C LEU A 409 23.19 9.22 -9.46
N THR A 410 22.73 9.55 -8.27
CA THR A 410 21.30 9.82 -7.99
C THR A 410 20.77 10.94 -8.89
N GLY A 411 19.63 10.70 -9.54
CA GLY A 411 19.00 11.61 -10.48
C GLY A 411 19.54 11.58 -11.91
N LYS A 412 20.58 10.80 -12.18
CA LYS A 412 21.12 10.59 -13.53
C LYS A 412 20.33 9.50 -14.26
N THR A 413 20.29 9.63 -15.59
CA THR A 413 19.84 8.51 -16.42
C THR A 413 20.88 7.38 -16.40
N LEU A 414 20.42 6.17 -16.70
CA LEU A 414 21.33 5.03 -16.86
C LEU A 414 22.37 5.29 -17.99
N ALA A 415 21.96 5.98 -19.06
CA ALA A 415 22.87 6.38 -20.14
C ALA A 415 23.99 7.31 -19.63
N GLU A 416 23.66 8.31 -18.83
CA GLU A 416 24.64 9.23 -18.21
C GLU A 416 25.57 8.48 -17.25
N ALA A 417 25.03 7.58 -16.43
CA ALA A 417 25.83 6.75 -15.52
C ALA A 417 26.81 5.85 -16.27
N ALA A 418 26.36 5.18 -17.33
CA ALA A 418 27.19 4.34 -18.18
C ALA A 418 28.32 5.15 -18.86
N ALA A 419 28.00 6.33 -19.38
CA ALA A 419 28.99 7.22 -19.99
C ALA A 419 30.05 7.69 -18.98
N LEU A 420 29.66 8.05 -17.75
CA LEU A 420 30.60 8.42 -16.69
C LEU A 420 31.54 7.27 -16.29
N ARG A 421 31.04 6.05 -16.36
CA ARG A 421 31.79 4.84 -16.01
C ARG A 421 32.63 4.30 -17.20
N GLY A 422 32.40 4.78 -18.43
CA GLY A 422 33.04 4.27 -19.64
C GLY A 422 32.65 2.82 -19.95
N ALA A 423 31.42 2.43 -19.57
CA ALA A 423 30.87 1.08 -19.72
C ALA A 423 29.62 1.09 -20.61
N THR A 424 29.14 -0.09 -21.02
CA THR A 424 27.81 -0.20 -21.67
C THR A 424 26.71 -0.01 -20.65
N PRO A 425 25.50 0.40 -21.04
CA PRO A 425 24.37 0.49 -20.13
C PRO A 425 24.07 -0.85 -19.44
N GLU A 426 24.12 -1.96 -20.16
CA GLU A 426 23.83 -3.29 -19.64
C GLU A 426 24.89 -3.76 -18.64
N ASP A 427 26.18 -3.51 -18.92
CA ASP A 427 27.25 -3.74 -17.92
C ASP A 427 27.05 -2.87 -16.68
N THR A 428 26.64 -1.62 -16.88
CA THR A 428 26.37 -0.68 -15.79
C THR A 428 25.23 -1.16 -14.89
N ILE A 429 24.16 -1.76 -15.45
CA ILE A 429 23.07 -2.38 -14.66
C ILE A 429 23.64 -3.41 -13.69
N ILE A 430 24.43 -4.35 -14.19
CA ILE A 430 25.02 -5.44 -13.39
C ILE A 430 25.99 -4.88 -12.33
N ASP A 431 26.89 -3.98 -12.77
CA ASP A 431 27.90 -3.42 -11.87
C ASP A 431 27.30 -2.60 -10.74
N LEU A 432 26.27 -1.79 -11.02
CA LEU A 432 25.61 -0.98 -10.00
C LEU A 432 24.93 -1.85 -8.94
N VAL A 433 24.28 -2.95 -9.34
CA VAL A 433 23.66 -3.88 -8.40
C VAL A 433 24.70 -4.56 -7.51
N ILE A 434 25.84 -4.99 -8.08
CA ILE A 434 26.93 -5.62 -7.33
C ILE A 434 27.61 -4.62 -6.37
N GLU A 435 27.88 -3.39 -6.82
CA GLU A 435 28.60 -2.38 -6.04
C GLU A 435 27.73 -1.73 -4.98
N ASP A 436 26.44 -1.56 -5.25
CA ASP A 436 25.47 -0.99 -4.31
C ASP A 436 25.01 -2.01 -3.26
N ASP A 437 25.18 -3.28 -3.56
CA ASP A 437 24.68 -4.40 -2.73
C ASP A 437 23.20 -4.22 -2.40
N SER A 438 22.41 -3.78 -3.39
CA SER A 438 20.97 -3.56 -3.32
C SER A 438 20.32 -3.73 -4.69
N ARG A 439 18.99 -3.53 -4.73
CA ARG A 439 18.24 -3.56 -6.00
C ARG A 439 18.43 -2.29 -6.84
N VAL A 440 18.99 -1.22 -6.29
CA VAL A 440 19.14 0.13 -6.88
C VAL A 440 17.82 0.75 -7.34
N ALA A 441 17.26 1.63 -6.54
CA ALA A 441 15.97 2.27 -6.85
C ALA A 441 16.02 3.03 -8.19
N THR A 442 15.07 2.73 -9.09
CA THR A 442 15.08 3.20 -10.48
C THR A 442 13.68 3.53 -10.96
N ALA A 443 13.51 4.66 -11.66
CA ALA A 443 12.29 4.99 -12.39
C ALA A 443 12.41 4.59 -13.86
N TYR A 444 11.33 4.01 -14.42
CA TYR A 444 11.22 3.51 -15.80
C TYR A 444 10.08 4.23 -16.52
N PHE A 445 10.35 4.93 -17.62
CA PHE A 445 9.33 5.60 -18.43
C PHE A 445 8.70 4.62 -19.42
N ILE A 446 7.69 3.89 -18.98
CA ILE A 446 7.08 2.75 -19.70
C ILE A 446 5.61 2.95 -20.08
N MET A 447 4.95 4.02 -19.62
CA MET A 447 3.51 4.25 -19.82
C MET A 447 3.22 5.45 -20.69
N SER A 448 1.98 5.50 -21.25
CA SER A 448 1.48 6.64 -22.04
C SER A 448 0.49 7.49 -21.24
N GLU A 449 0.53 8.81 -21.49
CA GLU A 449 -0.45 9.76 -20.93
C GLU A 449 -1.89 9.45 -21.41
N ASP A 450 -2.06 9.02 -22.68
CA ASP A 450 -3.37 8.65 -23.22
C ASP A 450 -3.99 7.48 -22.45
N ASN A 451 -3.18 6.48 -22.10
CA ASN A 451 -3.64 5.33 -21.31
C ASN A 451 -3.96 5.72 -19.86
N ILE A 452 -3.23 6.69 -19.26
CA ILE A 452 -3.61 7.26 -17.96
C ILE A 452 -5.01 7.87 -18.04
N VAL A 453 -5.29 8.69 -19.05
CA VAL A 453 -6.61 9.31 -19.23
C VAL A 453 -7.71 8.25 -19.42
N LYS A 454 -7.46 7.20 -20.20
CA LYS A 454 -8.41 6.10 -20.41
C LYS A 454 -8.71 5.34 -19.12
N LYS A 455 -7.68 5.03 -18.33
CA LYS A 455 -7.83 4.36 -17.02
C LYS A 455 -8.63 5.21 -16.03
N ILE A 456 -8.35 6.53 -15.98
CA ILE A 456 -9.10 7.47 -15.14
C ILE A 456 -10.59 7.47 -15.47
N ARG A 457 -11.01 7.13 -16.68
CA ARG A 457 -12.43 7.06 -17.06
C ARG A 457 -13.15 5.80 -16.59
N GLN A 458 -12.42 4.78 -16.15
CA GLN A 458 -13.05 3.52 -15.71
C GLN A 458 -13.69 3.68 -14.32
N PRO A 459 -14.98 3.37 -14.13
CA PRO A 459 -15.69 3.61 -12.87
C PRO A 459 -15.24 2.72 -11.71
N TRP A 460 -14.58 1.62 -12.01
CA TRP A 460 -14.03 0.64 -11.06
C TRP A 460 -12.55 0.86 -10.73
N MET A 461 -11.96 1.95 -11.23
CA MET A 461 -10.56 2.31 -10.98
C MET A 461 -10.44 3.17 -9.72
N ALA A 462 -9.73 2.70 -8.71
CA ALA A 462 -9.30 3.45 -7.54
C ALA A 462 -7.92 4.11 -7.77
N PHE A 463 -7.32 4.68 -6.72
CA PHE A 463 -6.02 5.34 -6.82
C PHE A 463 -5.11 4.92 -5.66
N GLY A 464 -3.87 4.54 -6.01
CA GLY A 464 -2.76 4.28 -5.11
C GLY A 464 -1.57 5.16 -5.45
N SER A 465 -0.70 5.47 -4.49
CA SER A 465 0.54 6.20 -4.78
C SER A 465 1.63 5.30 -5.31
N ASP A 466 1.62 4.05 -4.92
CA ASP A 466 2.69 3.08 -5.15
C ASP A 466 4.06 3.67 -4.71
N ALA A 467 4.05 4.35 -3.55
CA ALA A 467 5.20 5.07 -3.02
C ALA A 467 5.19 5.11 -1.50
N GLU A 468 6.35 5.46 -0.96
CA GLU A 468 6.58 5.70 0.45
C GLU A 468 5.90 6.99 0.92
N SER A 469 5.68 7.11 2.24
CA SER A 469 5.23 8.33 2.90
C SER A 469 6.44 9.13 3.40
N LEU A 470 6.68 10.29 2.84
CA LEU A 470 7.93 11.02 2.97
C LEU A 470 7.71 12.45 3.50
N ALA A 471 8.79 13.03 4.05
CA ALA A 471 8.93 14.48 4.26
C ALA A 471 10.14 15.00 3.48
N PRO A 472 10.12 16.25 2.95
CA PRO A 472 11.26 16.80 2.22
C PRO A 472 12.35 17.29 3.17
N GLU A 473 12.79 16.44 4.10
CA GLU A 473 13.79 16.74 5.12
C GLU A 473 14.50 15.47 5.62
N GLY A 474 15.58 15.65 6.35
CA GLY A 474 16.30 14.58 7.03
C GLY A 474 16.85 13.52 6.08
N VAL A 475 16.68 12.26 6.46
CA VAL A 475 17.18 11.10 5.72
C VAL A 475 16.57 10.99 4.31
N PHE A 476 15.34 11.45 4.13
CA PHE A 476 14.63 11.39 2.85
C PHE A 476 15.24 12.26 1.75
N LEU A 477 16.15 13.19 2.09
CA LEU A 477 16.88 13.99 1.11
C LEU A 477 18.09 13.27 0.49
N LYS A 478 18.41 12.06 0.94
CA LYS A 478 19.54 11.28 0.43
C LYS A 478 19.23 10.51 -0.85
N SER A 479 17.95 10.43 -1.23
CA SER A 479 17.47 9.82 -2.46
C SER A 479 16.48 10.76 -3.18
N ASN A 480 16.20 10.48 -4.45
CA ASN A 480 15.17 11.17 -5.23
C ASN A 480 13.93 10.28 -5.31
N PRO A 481 12.89 10.51 -4.51
CA PRO A 481 11.67 9.71 -4.62
C PRO A 481 10.96 9.95 -5.95
N HIS A 482 10.22 8.95 -6.42
CA HIS A 482 9.33 9.15 -7.55
C HIS A 482 8.29 10.23 -7.21
N PRO A 483 7.98 11.21 -8.08
CA PRO A 483 7.06 12.32 -7.77
C PRO A 483 5.64 11.88 -7.42
N ARG A 484 5.26 10.62 -7.69
CA ARG A 484 3.97 10.04 -7.25
C ARG A 484 3.80 10.05 -5.73
N ALA A 485 4.90 10.00 -4.95
CA ALA A 485 4.86 10.11 -3.50
C ALA A 485 4.26 11.45 -3.02
N TYR A 486 4.58 12.54 -3.70
CA TYR A 486 4.14 13.89 -3.30
C TYR A 486 2.96 14.43 -4.10
N GLY A 487 2.62 13.81 -5.22
CA GLY A 487 1.72 14.45 -6.18
C GLY A 487 0.59 13.61 -6.74
N ASN A 488 0.47 12.33 -6.44
CA ASN A 488 -0.49 11.46 -7.11
C ASN A 488 -1.94 11.97 -7.01
N PHE A 489 -2.40 12.22 -5.80
CA PHE A 489 -3.77 12.65 -5.51
C PHE A 489 -3.98 14.12 -5.90
N ALA A 490 -3.00 14.97 -5.62
CA ALA A 490 -3.03 16.37 -6.02
C ALA A 490 -3.06 16.52 -7.55
N ARG A 491 -2.30 15.70 -8.30
CA ARG A 491 -2.27 15.68 -9.77
C ARG A 491 -3.60 15.19 -10.35
N LEU A 492 -4.24 14.17 -9.74
CA LEU A 492 -5.57 13.75 -10.12
C LEU A 492 -6.55 14.92 -10.08
N LEU A 493 -6.64 15.60 -8.94
CA LEU A 493 -7.58 16.70 -8.71
C LEU A 493 -7.22 17.95 -9.52
N GLY A 494 -5.93 18.30 -9.62
CA GLY A 494 -5.47 19.47 -10.36
C GLY A 494 -5.55 19.28 -11.86
N LYS A 495 -4.79 18.32 -12.40
CA LYS A 495 -4.65 18.13 -13.85
C LYS A 495 -5.89 17.49 -14.46
N TYR A 496 -6.34 16.34 -13.94
CA TYR A 496 -7.34 15.54 -14.64
C TYR A 496 -8.78 15.93 -14.31
N VAL A 497 -9.05 16.45 -13.11
CA VAL A 497 -10.38 16.92 -12.73
C VAL A 497 -10.57 18.38 -13.16
N ARG A 498 -9.75 19.30 -12.61
CA ARG A 498 -9.95 20.74 -12.78
C ARG A 498 -9.56 21.23 -14.17
N GLU A 499 -8.37 20.86 -14.67
CA GLU A 499 -7.83 21.41 -15.93
C GLU A 499 -8.35 20.66 -17.16
N GLN A 500 -8.26 19.33 -17.16
CA GLN A 500 -8.62 18.49 -18.31
C GLN A 500 -10.07 17.98 -18.28
N GLN A 501 -10.75 18.05 -17.14
CA GLN A 501 -12.14 17.60 -16.97
C GLN A 501 -12.37 16.15 -17.45
N VAL A 502 -11.41 15.26 -17.20
CA VAL A 502 -11.49 13.83 -17.57
C VAL A 502 -12.62 13.13 -16.82
N ILE A 503 -12.77 13.45 -15.53
CA ILE A 503 -13.88 13.06 -14.66
C ILE A 503 -14.31 14.25 -13.81
N SER A 504 -15.53 14.19 -13.27
CA SER A 504 -16.04 15.23 -12.38
C SER A 504 -15.40 15.16 -10.98
N LEU A 505 -15.39 16.26 -10.23
CA LEU A 505 -14.90 16.27 -8.86
C LEU A 505 -15.66 15.28 -7.94
N PRO A 506 -17.01 15.21 -7.95
CA PRO A 506 -17.73 14.22 -7.15
C PRO A 506 -17.30 12.77 -7.45
N GLU A 507 -17.10 12.45 -8.73
CA GLU A 507 -16.65 11.11 -9.15
C GLU A 507 -15.21 10.84 -8.70
N ALA A 508 -14.31 11.83 -8.76
CA ALA A 508 -12.96 11.68 -8.24
C ALA A 508 -12.98 11.42 -6.72
N ILE A 509 -13.78 12.19 -5.96
CA ILE A 509 -13.93 11.97 -4.52
C ILE A 509 -14.47 10.58 -4.22
N ARG A 510 -15.50 10.11 -4.93
CA ARG A 510 -16.02 8.74 -4.76
C ARG A 510 -14.93 7.68 -4.92
N ARG A 511 -14.05 7.84 -5.91
CA ARG A 511 -12.97 6.87 -6.19
C ARG A 511 -11.77 6.99 -5.26
N LEU A 512 -11.65 8.10 -4.56
CA LEU A 512 -10.64 8.31 -3.54
C LEU A 512 -11.11 7.89 -2.14
N THR A 513 -12.42 7.64 -1.97
CA THR A 513 -13.04 7.41 -0.65
C THR A 513 -13.93 6.17 -0.64
N THR A 514 -15.17 6.26 -1.10
CA THR A 514 -16.19 5.20 -1.00
C THR A 514 -15.81 3.96 -1.82
N LEU A 515 -15.33 4.13 -3.06
CA LEU A 515 -14.95 2.97 -3.88
C LEU A 515 -13.86 2.12 -3.22
N PRO A 516 -12.71 2.67 -2.81
CA PRO A 516 -11.72 1.88 -2.09
C PRO A 516 -12.22 1.37 -0.73
N ALA A 517 -13.04 2.12 0.01
CA ALA A 517 -13.65 1.65 1.26
C ALA A 517 -14.54 0.41 1.01
N ASP A 518 -15.42 0.46 0.01
CA ASP A 518 -16.27 -0.67 -0.38
C ASP A 518 -15.41 -1.88 -0.81
N ASN A 519 -14.34 -1.64 -1.60
CA ASN A 519 -13.41 -2.69 -2.01
C ASN A 519 -12.76 -3.38 -0.81
N LEU A 520 -12.42 -2.63 0.24
CA LEU A 520 -11.76 -3.15 1.44
C LEU A 520 -12.72 -3.66 2.52
N GLY A 521 -14.05 -3.45 2.35
CA GLY A 521 -15.06 -3.83 3.32
C GLY A 521 -15.07 -2.95 4.58
N LEU A 522 -14.68 -1.68 4.46
CA LEU A 522 -14.59 -0.68 5.53
C LEU A 522 -15.91 0.06 5.75
#